data_c4c2b56de2591e28319e6060909b0c4f
#
_entry.id   c4c2b56de2591e28319e6060909b0c4f
#
_cell.length_a   1.000
_cell.length_b   1.000
_cell.length_c   1.000
_cell.angle_alpha   90.00
_cell.angle_beta   90.00
_cell.angle_gamma   90.00
#
_symmetry.space_group_name_H-M   'P 1'
#
loop_
_entity.id
_entity.type
_entity.pdbx_description
1 polymer ?
#
loop_
_entity_poly.entity_id
_entity_poly.type
_entity_poly.pdbx_seq_one_letter_code
_entity_poly.pdbx_strand_id
1 'polypeptide(L)'
;MFDRIIHRWLRIPYTLNVHYFCRPDNPKSTILLVHGLGTSWRTWNPLTQYLPKDARVIAIDMLGFGNSPKPDWKSYNVQDQATSIAATLRRESITHLDIVIGHSMGSLAAVEIAKKYPRLSRSLILCSPPIYQPKSNERIHHPEKILRTLYSLINKHPRSSKRLLQFADRHNIWPDAGFKADKVTAKSFLTALNAAIINQTTMADISQLKLPITILSGKLDPLIVERNLKQLAKEYKNIAHRSMTMQSHEITDKYAKCLSGIIKQHLTINK
;
A
#
# COMPACT_ATOMS: atom_id res chain seq x y z
N MET A 1 22.00 -18.69 6.96
CA MET A 1 22.15 -19.73 5.90
C MET A 1 20.80 -20.34 5.55
N PHE A 2 20.04 -20.86 6.51
CA PHE A 2 18.71 -21.48 6.29
C PHE A 2 17.68 -20.55 5.62
N ASP A 3 17.59 -19.27 6.02
CA ASP A 3 16.68 -18.29 5.43
C ASP A 3 16.80 -18.17 3.91
N ARG A 4 18.05 -18.08 3.40
CA ARG A 4 18.32 -18.04 1.95
C ARG A 4 17.96 -19.36 1.25
N ILE A 5 18.16 -20.50 1.88
CA ILE A 5 17.77 -21.80 1.30
C ILE A 5 16.26 -21.85 1.15
N ILE A 6 15.51 -21.56 2.21
CA ILE A 6 14.05 -21.63 2.22
C ILE A 6 13.44 -20.62 1.24
N HIS A 7 13.83 -19.36 1.34
CA HIS A 7 13.12 -18.28 0.65
C HIS A 7 13.69 -17.95 -0.74
N ARG A 8 14.95 -18.23 -0.98
CA ARG A 8 15.59 -17.96 -2.28
C ARG A 8 15.66 -19.20 -3.17
N TRP A 9 16.07 -20.34 -2.62
CA TRP A 9 16.22 -21.58 -3.39
C TRP A 9 14.89 -22.33 -3.53
N LEU A 10 14.19 -22.60 -2.43
CA LEU A 10 12.89 -23.27 -2.45
C LEU A 10 11.76 -22.33 -2.83
N ARG A 11 12.01 -21.03 -2.98
CA ARG A 11 11.04 -19.99 -3.36
C ARG A 11 9.81 -19.92 -2.45
N ILE A 12 9.94 -20.36 -1.19
CA ILE A 12 8.86 -20.28 -0.20
C ILE A 12 8.70 -18.80 0.18
N PRO A 13 7.49 -18.21 0.04
CA PRO A 13 7.27 -16.81 0.38
C PRO A 13 7.49 -16.55 1.87
N TYR A 14 7.97 -15.34 2.21
CA TYR A 14 7.99 -14.89 3.59
C TYR A 14 6.56 -14.73 4.12
N THR A 15 6.35 -15.09 5.38
CA THR A 15 5.15 -14.70 6.12
C THR A 15 5.42 -13.40 6.86
N LEU A 16 4.40 -12.56 6.93
CA LEU A 16 4.48 -11.18 7.39
C LEU A 16 3.91 -11.04 8.81
N ASN A 17 4.26 -9.94 9.47
CA ASN A 17 3.66 -9.57 10.74
C ASN A 17 2.21 -9.12 10.53
N VAL A 18 1.31 -9.66 11.35
CA VAL A 18 -0.13 -9.40 11.30
C VAL A 18 -0.57 -8.65 12.55
N HIS A 19 -1.40 -7.64 12.37
CA HIS A 19 -2.08 -6.93 13.44
C HIS A 19 -3.60 -7.01 13.22
N TYR A 20 -4.34 -7.44 14.23
CA TYR A 20 -5.80 -7.48 14.21
C TYR A 20 -6.37 -6.24 14.91
N PHE A 21 -7.09 -5.40 14.16
CA PHE A 21 -7.88 -4.31 14.75
C PHE A 21 -9.20 -4.82 15.29
N CYS A 22 -9.79 -5.81 14.64
CA CYS A 22 -11.01 -6.47 15.06
C CYS A 22 -10.97 -7.96 14.66
N ARG A 23 -11.36 -8.85 15.59
CA ARG A 23 -11.34 -10.29 15.36
C ARG A 23 -12.54 -10.96 16.07
N PRO A 24 -13.77 -10.74 15.57
CA PRO A 24 -14.94 -11.43 16.11
C PRO A 24 -14.89 -12.93 15.79
N ASP A 25 -15.53 -13.75 16.61
CA ASP A 25 -15.57 -15.21 16.43
C ASP A 25 -16.24 -15.59 15.10
N ASN A 26 -17.33 -14.92 14.76
CA ASN A 26 -18.10 -15.12 13.53
C ASN A 26 -18.11 -13.84 12.69
N PRO A 27 -17.05 -13.51 11.96
CA PRO A 27 -16.96 -12.30 11.18
C PRO A 27 -17.92 -12.32 9.98
N LYS A 28 -18.73 -11.27 9.82
CA LYS A 28 -19.61 -11.11 8.65
C LYS A 28 -18.85 -10.71 7.39
N SER A 29 -17.64 -10.18 7.55
CA SER A 29 -16.78 -9.78 6.45
C SER A 29 -15.32 -9.77 6.90
N THR A 30 -14.40 -9.82 5.93
CA THR A 30 -12.96 -9.75 6.19
C THR A 30 -12.32 -8.63 5.38
N ILE A 31 -11.63 -7.72 6.07
CA ILE A 31 -10.98 -6.53 5.49
C ILE A 31 -9.48 -6.62 5.73
N LEU A 32 -8.70 -6.46 4.65
CA LEU A 32 -7.26 -6.37 4.71
C LEU A 32 -6.80 -4.92 4.52
N LEU A 33 -5.91 -4.46 5.39
CA LEU A 33 -5.29 -3.14 5.35
C LEU A 33 -3.81 -3.27 5.02
N VAL A 34 -3.35 -2.60 3.93
CA VAL A 34 -1.97 -2.63 3.44
C VAL A 34 -1.39 -1.22 3.43
N HIS A 35 -0.39 -0.98 4.26
CA HIS A 35 0.21 0.34 4.48
C HIS A 35 1.12 0.82 3.34
N GLY A 36 1.60 2.07 3.42
CA GLY A 36 2.50 2.70 2.45
C GLY A 36 3.99 2.39 2.64
N LEU A 37 4.81 2.98 1.77
CA LEU A 37 6.27 2.88 1.81
C LEU A 37 6.81 3.48 3.12
N GLY A 38 7.69 2.75 3.79
CA GLY A 38 8.38 3.23 5.00
C GLY A 38 7.55 3.21 6.29
N THR A 39 6.30 2.78 6.25
CA THR A 39 5.36 2.80 7.38
C THR A 39 5.09 1.39 7.94
N SER A 40 4.02 1.23 8.70
CA SER A 40 3.58 -0.03 9.29
C SER A 40 2.05 -0.07 9.42
N TRP A 41 1.50 -1.13 10.00
CA TRP A 41 0.09 -1.24 10.35
C TRP A 41 -0.45 -0.02 11.12
N ARG A 42 0.41 0.75 11.81
CA ARG A 42 0.04 1.94 12.59
C ARG A 42 -0.52 3.08 11.76
N THR A 43 -0.23 3.13 10.46
CA THR A 43 -0.85 4.06 9.51
C THR A 43 -2.38 4.06 9.62
N TRP A 44 -2.97 2.94 10.04
CA TRP A 44 -4.42 2.75 10.13
C TRP A 44 -5.04 3.12 11.48
N ASN A 45 -4.22 3.59 12.46
CA ASN A 45 -4.73 3.97 13.79
C ASN A 45 -5.91 4.97 13.74
N PRO A 46 -5.91 6.03 12.89
CA PRO A 46 -7.06 6.94 12.80
C PRO A 46 -8.35 6.25 12.35
N LEU A 47 -8.25 5.13 11.64
CA LEU A 47 -9.41 4.38 11.16
C LEU A 47 -10.07 3.52 12.25
N THR A 48 -9.37 3.20 13.33
CA THR A 48 -9.79 2.19 14.34
C THR A 48 -11.18 2.44 14.87
N GLN A 49 -11.50 3.68 15.23
CA GLN A 49 -12.82 4.04 15.79
C GLN A 49 -13.98 3.94 14.80
N TYR A 50 -13.69 3.86 13.51
CA TYR A 50 -14.68 3.83 12.43
C TYR A 50 -14.86 2.43 11.82
N LEU A 51 -14.07 1.45 12.24
CA LEU A 51 -14.13 0.09 11.71
C LEU A 51 -15.41 -0.64 12.14
N PRO A 52 -16.01 -1.48 11.27
CA PRO A 52 -17.16 -2.29 11.64
C PRO A 52 -16.75 -3.36 12.65
N LYS A 53 -17.47 -3.42 13.78
CA LYS A 53 -17.17 -4.34 14.91
C LYS A 53 -17.42 -5.81 14.57
N ASP A 54 -18.31 -6.08 13.61
CA ASP A 54 -18.67 -7.41 13.15
C ASP A 54 -17.82 -7.92 11.98
N ALA A 55 -16.81 -7.13 11.56
CA ALA A 55 -15.85 -7.52 10.55
C ALA A 55 -14.53 -7.99 11.18
N ARG A 56 -13.89 -8.99 10.56
CA ARG A 56 -12.47 -9.27 10.80
C ARG A 56 -11.65 -8.21 10.07
N VAL A 57 -10.88 -7.42 10.79
CA VAL A 57 -10.02 -6.37 10.20
C VAL A 57 -8.57 -6.63 10.53
N ILE A 58 -7.79 -6.82 9.50
CA ILE A 58 -6.39 -7.25 9.57
C ILE A 58 -5.54 -6.21 8.89
N ALA A 59 -4.47 -5.77 9.55
CA ALA A 59 -3.40 -5.01 8.92
C ALA A 59 -2.12 -5.84 8.87
N ILE A 60 -1.37 -5.70 7.80
CA ILE A 60 -0.12 -6.43 7.58
C ILE A 60 1.03 -5.43 7.45
N ASP A 61 2.12 -5.65 8.18
CA ASP A 61 3.38 -4.99 7.87
C ASP A 61 3.97 -5.63 6.61
N MET A 62 4.15 -4.83 5.55
CA MET A 62 4.69 -5.34 4.30
C MET A 62 6.13 -5.85 4.44
N LEU A 63 6.55 -6.73 3.55
CA LEU A 63 7.92 -7.24 3.50
C LEU A 63 8.91 -6.07 3.40
N GLY A 64 9.90 -6.04 4.27
CA GLY A 64 10.87 -4.95 4.36
C GLY A 64 10.51 -3.84 5.35
N PHE A 65 9.30 -3.87 5.95
CA PHE A 65 8.79 -2.79 6.81
C PHE A 65 8.21 -3.31 8.13
N GLY A 66 7.99 -2.38 9.06
CA GLY A 66 7.42 -2.69 10.37
C GLY A 66 8.17 -3.81 11.10
N ASN A 67 7.44 -4.80 11.59
CA ASN A 67 7.96 -5.99 12.24
C ASN A 67 8.11 -7.20 11.30
N SER A 68 7.84 -7.03 10.00
CA SER A 68 8.02 -8.06 8.99
C SER A 68 9.49 -8.31 8.63
N PRO A 69 9.83 -9.47 8.05
CA PRO A 69 11.18 -9.78 7.60
C PRO A 69 11.75 -8.73 6.62
N LYS A 70 13.07 -8.49 6.71
CA LYS A 70 13.79 -7.50 5.89
C LYS A 70 14.99 -8.13 5.17
N PRO A 71 14.77 -9.15 4.32
CA PRO A 71 15.87 -9.82 3.64
C PRO A 71 16.60 -8.88 2.68
N ASP A 72 17.92 -8.81 2.78
CA ASP A 72 18.79 -7.88 2.02
C ASP A 72 18.87 -8.17 0.52
N TRP A 73 18.40 -9.33 0.07
CA TRP A 73 18.43 -9.81 -1.29
C TRP A 73 17.10 -9.67 -2.05
N LYS A 74 16.03 -9.23 -1.39
CA LYS A 74 14.72 -9.02 -2.01
C LYS A 74 14.61 -7.65 -2.68
N SER A 75 13.84 -7.60 -3.78
CA SER A 75 13.56 -6.37 -4.52
C SER A 75 12.43 -5.54 -3.91
N TYR A 76 11.60 -6.14 -3.06
CA TYR A 76 10.43 -5.51 -2.47
C TYR A 76 9.45 -4.90 -3.48
N ASN A 77 9.42 -5.45 -4.70
CA ASN A 77 8.43 -5.06 -5.71
C ASN A 77 7.02 -5.49 -5.30
N VAL A 78 6.01 -5.04 -6.03
CA VAL A 78 4.60 -5.35 -5.72
C VAL A 78 4.30 -6.85 -5.81
N GLN A 79 5.02 -7.61 -6.64
CA GLN A 79 4.89 -9.06 -6.78
C GLN A 79 5.40 -9.80 -5.53
N ASP A 80 6.55 -9.36 -4.98
CA ASP A 80 7.08 -9.88 -3.70
C ASP A 80 6.10 -9.59 -2.56
N GLN A 81 5.53 -8.37 -2.50
CA GLN A 81 4.53 -7.99 -1.51
C GLN A 81 3.27 -8.85 -1.62
N ALA A 82 2.66 -8.91 -2.79
CA ALA A 82 1.44 -9.69 -3.02
C ALA A 82 1.61 -11.17 -2.68
N THR A 83 2.76 -11.76 -3.04
CA THR A 83 3.06 -13.17 -2.77
C THR A 83 3.22 -13.42 -1.27
N SER A 84 3.92 -12.54 -0.56
CA SER A 84 4.12 -12.65 0.89
C SER A 84 2.81 -12.42 1.66
N ILE A 85 1.98 -11.46 1.22
CA ILE A 85 0.64 -11.22 1.79
C ILE A 85 -0.24 -12.46 1.61
N ALA A 86 -0.32 -13.03 0.41
CA ALA A 86 -1.12 -14.22 0.15
C ALA A 86 -0.67 -15.44 0.99
N ALA A 87 0.65 -15.63 1.14
CA ALA A 87 1.19 -16.69 2.00
C ALA A 87 0.84 -16.48 3.47
N THR A 88 0.87 -15.23 3.94
CA THR A 88 0.49 -14.85 5.30
C THR A 88 -0.99 -15.11 5.54
N LEU A 89 -1.87 -14.68 4.65
CA LEU A 89 -3.31 -14.91 4.76
C LEU A 89 -3.65 -16.41 4.80
N ARG A 90 -2.96 -17.22 3.99
CA ARG A 90 -3.12 -18.69 4.02
C ARG A 90 -2.72 -19.25 5.38
N ARG A 91 -1.61 -18.80 5.97
CA ARG A 91 -1.20 -19.21 7.32
C ARG A 91 -2.22 -18.83 8.38
N GLU A 92 -2.87 -17.68 8.22
CA GLU A 92 -3.96 -17.21 9.11
C GLU A 92 -5.32 -17.86 8.78
N SER A 93 -5.36 -18.86 7.89
CA SER A 93 -6.59 -19.53 7.42
C SER A 93 -7.62 -18.57 6.80
N ILE A 94 -7.13 -17.51 6.14
CA ILE A 94 -7.95 -16.53 5.45
C ILE A 94 -7.88 -16.79 3.95
N THR A 95 -8.96 -17.31 3.42
CA THR A 95 -9.07 -17.70 2.00
C THR A 95 -9.83 -16.70 1.15
N HIS A 96 -10.49 -15.72 1.81
CA HIS A 96 -11.33 -14.72 1.16
C HIS A 96 -11.30 -13.38 1.89
N LEU A 97 -11.31 -12.30 1.10
CA LEU A 97 -11.36 -10.91 1.56
C LEU A 97 -12.53 -10.20 0.88
N ASP A 98 -13.40 -9.57 1.64
CA ASP A 98 -14.46 -8.73 1.08
C ASP A 98 -13.87 -7.43 0.53
N ILE A 99 -12.89 -6.86 1.24
CA ILE A 99 -12.22 -5.63 0.82
C ILE A 99 -10.72 -5.73 1.07
N VAL A 100 -9.91 -5.32 0.09
CA VAL A 100 -8.49 -4.97 0.29
C VAL A 100 -8.36 -3.45 0.22
N ILE A 101 -7.83 -2.86 1.27
CA ILE A 101 -7.60 -1.42 1.37
C ILE A 101 -6.08 -1.19 1.37
N GLY A 102 -5.59 -0.51 0.35
CA GLY A 102 -4.18 -0.13 0.25
C GLY A 102 -3.99 1.38 0.39
N HIS A 103 -2.94 1.80 1.09
CA HIS A 103 -2.52 3.20 1.15
C HIS A 103 -1.20 3.39 0.41
N SER A 104 -1.08 4.42 -0.42
CA SER A 104 0.15 4.75 -1.14
C SER A 104 0.70 3.52 -1.90
N MET A 105 1.95 3.09 -1.65
CA MET A 105 2.54 1.86 -2.20
C MET A 105 1.67 0.63 -1.91
N GLY A 106 0.98 0.58 -0.77
CA GLY A 106 0.04 -0.51 -0.44
C GLY A 106 -1.12 -0.61 -1.41
N SER A 107 -1.53 0.50 -2.06
CA SER A 107 -2.52 0.48 -3.14
C SER A 107 -2.01 -0.28 -4.37
N LEU A 108 -0.73 -0.11 -4.71
CA LEU A 108 -0.11 -0.82 -5.83
C LEU A 108 -0.01 -2.33 -5.53
N ALA A 109 0.31 -2.68 -4.28
CA ALA A 109 0.30 -4.07 -3.81
C ALA A 109 -1.11 -4.67 -3.83
N ALA A 110 -2.15 -3.90 -3.47
CA ALA A 110 -3.55 -4.34 -3.53
C ALA A 110 -3.99 -4.65 -4.97
N VAL A 111 -3.60 -3.83 -5.95
CA VAL A 111 -3.83 -4.10 -7.38
C VAL A 111 -3.14 -5.40 -7.81
N GLU A 112 -1.89 -5.60 -7.42
CA GLU A 112 -1.15 -6.83 -7.74
C GLU A 112 -1.77 -8.07 -7.07
N ILE A 113 -2.27 -7.96 -5.82
CA ILE A 113 -3.01 -9.04 -5.16
C ILE A 113 -4.23 -9.43 -6.00
N ALA A 114 -5.05 -8.46 -6.41
CA ALA A 114 -6.26 -8.73 -7.19
C ALA A 114 -5.95 -9.33 -8.56
N LYS A 115 -4.85 -8.88 -9.21
CA LYS A 115 -4.39 -9.42 -10.49
C LYS A 115 -3.90 -10.86 -10.36
N LYS A 116 -3.03 -11.12 -9.37
CA LYS A 116 -2.37 -12.43 -9.20
C LYS A 116 -3.27 -13.47 -8.56
N TYR A 117 -4.18 -13.03 -7.68
CA TYR A 117 -5.07 -13.89 -6.92
C TYR A 117 -6.54 -13.43 -7.06
N PRO A 118 -7.15 -13.52 -8.26
CA PRO A 118 -8.45 -12.89 -8.58
C PRO A 118 -9.62 -13.41 -7.74
N ARG A 119 -9.48 -14.58 -7.11
CA ARG A 119 -10.51 -15.13 -6.21
C ARG A 119 -10.33 -14.76 -4.75
N LEU A 120 -9.21 -14.07 -4.42
CA LEU A 120 -8.88 -13.74 -3.02
C LEU A 120 -9.67 -12.53 -2.51
N SER A 121 -9.97 -11.54 -3.37
CA SER A 121 -10.65 -10.31 -2.96
C SER A 121 -11.85 -9.97 -3.84
N ARG A 122 -12.92 -9.48 -3.22
CA ARG A 122 -14.15 -9.03 -3.92
C ARG A 122 -14.08 -7.58 -4.39
N SER A 123 -13.37 -6.73 -3.65
CA SER A 123 -13.28 -5.30 -4.00
C SER A 123 -12.00 -4.65 -3.48
N LEU A 124 -11.62 -3.50 -4.06
CA LEU A 124 -10.46 -2.70 -3.65
C LEU A 124 -10.88 -1.29 -3.24
N ILE A 125 -10.20 -0.76 -2.22
CA ILE A 125 -10.19 0.67 -1.91
C ILE A 125 -8.73 1.13 -1.93
N LEU A 126 -8.41 2.05 -2.83
CA LEU A 126 -7.06 2.57 -3.06
C LEU A 126 -6.96 3.98 -2.49
N CYS A 127 -6.23 4.13 -1.40
CA CYS A 127 -6.05 5.39 -0.67
C CYS A 127 -4.76 6.08 -1.14
N SER A 128 -4.88 7.28 -1.71
CA SER A 128 -3.74 8.08 -2.20
C SER A 128 -2.75 7.27 -3.06
N PRO A 129 -3.20 6.55 -4.11
CA PRO A 129 -2.35 5.68 -4.90
C PRO A 129 -1.44 6.48 -5.84
N PRO A 130 -0.11 6.32 -5.81
CA PRO A 130 0.82 6.98 -6.73
C PRO A 130 0.84 6.26 -8.09
N ILE A 131 -0.26 6.32 -8.85
CA ILE A 131 -0.40 5.67 -10.15
C ILE A 131 0.16 6.58 -11.24
N TYR A 132 1.24 6.16 -11.86
CA TYR A 132 1.93 6.89 -12.92
C TYR A 132 1.78 6.19 -14.27
N GLN A 133 1.80 6.98 -15.35
CA GLN A 133 1.79 6.41 -16.69
C GLN A 133 3.12 5.70 -17.01
N PRO A 134 3.11 4.65 -17.83
CA PRO A 134 4.34 4.05 -18.34
C PRO A 134 5.20 5.13 -19.03
N LYS A 135 6.52 4.94 -19.03
CA LYS A 135 7.47 5.83 -19.70
C LYS A 135 7.15 5.92 -21.19
N SER A 136 6.32 6.87 -21.57
CA SER A 136 6.19 7.36 -22.93
C SER A 136 7.03 8.64 -23.06
N ASN A 137 7.34 9.08 -24.29
CA ASN A 137 8.09 10.32 -24.57
C ASN A 137 7.40 11.61 -24.08
N GLU A 138 6.32 11.48 -23.30
CA GLU A 138 5.60 12.58 -22.71
C GLU A 138 6.27 13.06 -21.42
N ARG A 139 6.07 14.33 -21.11
CA ARG A 139 6.68 15.02 -19.95
C ARG A 139 6.40 14.25 -18.65
N ILE A 140 7.47 13.85 -17.96
CA ILE A 140 7.40 13.25 -16.62
C ILE A 140 6.62 14.19 -15.70
N HIS A 141 5.55 13.70 -15.07
CA HIS A 141 4.76 14.51 -14.14
C HIS A 141 5.56 14.91 -12.91
N HIS A 142 5.27 16.09 -12.37
CA HIS A 142 5.99 16.68 -11.24
C HIS A 142 6.15 15.74 -10.02
N PRO A 143 5.12 14.99 -9.56
CA PRO A 143 5.27 14.05 -8.45
C PRO A 143 6.26 12.92 -8.73
N GLU A 144 6.22 12.34 -9.93
CA GLU A 144 7.15 11.30 -10.34
C GLU A 144 8.59 11.84 -10.42
N LYS A 145 8.76 13.08 -10.92
CA LYS A 145 10.06 13.75 -11.00
C LYS A 145 10.65 13.96 -9.60
N ILE A 146 9.84 14.37 -8.63
CA ILE A 146 10.26 14.53 -7.23
C ILE A 146 10.76 13.20 -6.67
N LEU A 147 10.00 12.12 -6.83
CA LEU A 147 10.37 10.81 -6.32
C LEU A 147 11.63 10.26 -6.99
N ARG A 148 11.78 10.42 -8.32
CA ARG A 148 12.98 10.02 -9.05
C ARG A 148 14.20 10.85 -8.63
N THR A 149 14.04 12.14 -8.42
CA THR A 149 15.12 13.03 -7.96
C THR A 149 15.53 12.64 -6.54
N LEU A 150 14.58 12.44 -5.63
CA LEU A 150 14.83 11.98 -4.27
C LEU A 150 15.58 10.63 -4.26
N TYR A 151 15.11 9.66 -5.04
CA TYR A 151 15.80 8.38 -5.22
C TYR A 151 17.24 8.55 -5.72
N SER A 152 17.45 9.37 -6.76
CA SER A 152 18.78 9.63 -7.33
C SER A 152 19.71 10.27 -6.31
N LEU A 153 19.26 11.27 -5.56
CA LEU A 153 20.03 11.94 -4.53
C LEU A 153 20.44 10.98 -3.40
N ILE A 154 19.49 10.19 -2.93
CA ILE A 154 19.74 9.21 -1.86
C ILE A 154 20.71 8.13 -2.31
N ASN A 155 20.58 7.65 -3.55
CA ASN A 155 21.45 6.59 -4.09
C ASN A 155 22.87 7.08 -4.36
N LYS A 156 23.05 8.35 -4.80
CA LYS A 156 24.36 8.95 -5.01
C LYS A 156 25.11 9.25 -3.70
N HIS A 157 24.40 9.51 -2.62
CA HIS A 157 24.97 9.92 -1.33
C HIS A 157 24.44 9.09 -0.15
N PRO A 158 24.71 7.76 -0.08
CA PRO A 158 24.07 6.87 0.90
C PRO A 158 24.38 7.21 2.38
N ARG A 159 25.57 7.76 2.67
CA ARG A 159 25.91 8.18 4.05
C ARG A 159 25.17 9.44 4.48
N SER A 160 25.04 10.42 3.59
CA SER A 160 24.28 11.65 3.83
C SER A 160 22.79 11.39 3.90
N SER A 161 22.30 10.42 3.13
CA SER A 161 20.91 9.99 3.12
C SER A 161 20.46 9.35 4.42
N LYS A 162 21.29 8.51 5.04
CA LYS A 162 21.01 7.96 6.38
C LYS A 162 20.85 9.08 7.40
N ARG A 163 21.74 10.09 7.37
CA ARG A 163 21.65 11.27 8.25
C ARG A 163 20.40 12.11 7.95
N LEU A 164 20.05 12.27 6.68
CA LEU A 164 18.86 13.02 6.27
C LEU A 164 17.57 12.30 6.72
N LEU A 165 17.49 10.99 6.56
CA LEU A 165 16.37 10.18 7.04
C LEU A 165 16.25 10.25 8.58
N GLN A 166 17.38 10.16 9.31
CA GLN A 166 17.41 10.30 10.76
C GLN A 166 17.06 11.72 11.21
N PHE A 167 17.48 12.75 10.46
CA PHE A 167 17.12 14.14 10.72
C PHE A 167 15.61 14.35 10.49
N ALA A 168 15.07 13.84 9.38
CA ALA A 168 13.65 13.92 9.07
C ALA A 168 12.78 13.21 10.12
N ASP A 169 13.23 12.07 10.63
CA ASP A 169 12.58 11.32 11.72
C ASP A 169 12.63 12.13 13.05
N ARG A 170 13.80 12.68 13.40
CA ARG A 170 13.99 13.47 14.62
C ARG A 170 13.14 14.74 14.65
N HIS A 171 12.88 15.34 13.49
CA HIS A 171 12.14 16.59 13.37
C HIS A 171 10.68 16.37 12.91
N ASN A 172 10.17 15.13 12.95
CA ASN A 172 8.81 14.77 12.49
C ASN A 172 8.48 15.36 11.10
N ILE A 173 9.48 15.40 10.21
CA ILE A 173 9.29 15.90 8.84
C ILE A 173 8.49 14.88 8.01
N TRP A 174 8.51 13.60 8.42
CA TRP A 174 7.64 12.57 7.87
C TRP A 174 6.28 12.69 8.52
N PRO A 175 5.24 12.88 7.74
CA PRO A 175 3.90 13.11 8.26
C PRO A 175 3.28 11.88 8.95
N ASP A 176 3.88 10.72 8.88
CA ASP A 176 3.31 9.49 9.44
C ASP A 176 3.99 9.11 10.77
N ALA A 177 3.21 9.14 11.85
CA ALA A 177 3.61 8.67 13.19
C ALA A 177 4.06 7.18 13.22
N GLY A 178 3.94 6.46 12.11
CA GLY A 178 4.39 5.07 11.93
C GLY A 178 5.79 4.94 11.38
N PHE A 179 6.40 6.01 10.84
CA PHE A 179 7.77 5.97 10.33
C PHE A 179 8.75 6.03 11.51
N LYS A 180 9.39 4.91 11.80
CA LYS A 180 10.56 4.86 12.70
C LYS A 180 11.75 4.40 11.88
N ALA A 181 12.73 5.30 11.71
CA ALA A 181 13.95 5.05 10.93
C ALA A 181 14.78 3.85 11.43
N ASP A 182 14.56 3.41 12.66
CA ASP A 182 15.16 2.22 13.26
C ASP A 182 14.57 0.88 12.75
N LYS A 183 13.31 0.89 12.30
CA LYS A 183 12.59 -0.30 11.80
C LYS A 183 12.58 -0.42 10.27
N VAL A 184 12.97 0.63 9.57
CA VAL A 184 13.13 0.64 8.12
C VAL A 184 14.60 0.76 7.79
N THR A 185 15.17 -0.24 7.16
CA THR A 185 16.52 -0.06 6.63
C THR A 185 16.46 0.87 5.43
N ALA A 186 17.37 1.84 5.34
CA ALA A 186 17.46 2.72 4.16
C ALA A 186 17.49 1.92 2.86
N LYS A 187 18.07 0.72 2.90
CA LYS A 187 18.13 -0.21 1.78
C LYS A 187 16.74 -0.73 1.39
N SER A 188 15.92 -1.23 2.32
CA SER A 188 14.57 -1.73 1.99
C SER A 188 13.68 -0.61 1.47
N PHE A 189 13.77 0.59 2.06
CA PHE A 189 13.03 1.76 1.59
C PHE A 189 13.36 2.13 0.15
N LEU A 190 14.66 2.30 -0.16
CA LEU A 190 15.13 2.67 -1.50
C LEU A 190 14.84 1.60 -2.55
N THR A 191 15.03 0.34 -2.17
CA THR A 191 14.78 -0.77 -3.06
C THR A 191 13.28 -0.86 -3.40
N ALA A 192 12.41 -0.73 -2.40
CA ALA A 192 10.96 -0.72 -2.60
C ALA A 192 10.49 0.52 -3.39
N LEU A 193 11.02 1.72 -3.09
CA LEU A 193 10.71 2.94 -3.85
C LEU A 193 10.99 2.75 -5.34
N ASN A 194 12.17 2.22 -5.67
CA ASN A 194 12.53 1.97 -7.06
C ASN A 194 11.68 0.87 -7.71
N ALA A 195 11.55 -0.27 -7.05
CA ALA A 195 10.95 -1.46 -7.64
C ALA A 195 9.41 -1.41 -7.67
N ALA A 196 8.79 -0.86 -6.63
CA ALA A 196 7.34 -0.84 -6.51
C ALA A 196 6.70 0.45 -7.03
N ILE A 197 7.36 1.62 -6.90
CA ILE A 197 6.76 2.91 -7.27
C ILE A 197 7.32 3.43 -8.58
N ILE A 198 8.64 3.53 -8.73
CA ILE A 198 9.26 4.14 -9.93
C ILE A 198 9.09 3.25 -11.17
N ASN A 199 9.22 1.94 -11.02
CA ASN A 199 9.11 0.97 -12.12
C ASN A 199 7.79 0.20 -12.10
N GLN A 200 6.70 0.83 -11.68
CA GLN A 200 5.37 0.23 -11.60
C GLN A 200 4.73 0.00 -12.97
N THR A 201 3.82 -0.97 -13.03
CA THR A 201 2.94 -1.26 -14.17
C THR A 201 1.47 -1.06 -13.81
N THR A 202 1.18 -0.45 -12.66
CA THR A 202 -0.15 -0.40 -12.03
C THR A 202 -1.22 0.21 -12.93
N MET A 203 -0.89 1.22 -13.75
CA MET A 203 -1.84 1.82 -14.68
C MET A 203 -2.39 0.80 -15.68
N ALA A 204 -1.52 -0.07 -16.22
CA ALA A 204 -1.91 -1.14 -17.14
C ALA A 204 -2.55 -2.33 -16.41
N ASP A 205 -2.12 -2.61 -15.19
CA ASP A 205 -2.64 -3.74 -14.40
C ASP A 205 -4.06 -3.48 -13.91
N ILE A 206 -4.34 -2.27 -13.41
CA ILE A 206 -5.65 -1.91 -12.86
C ILE A 206 -6.75 -1.92 -13.93
N SER A 207 -6.40 -1.61 -15.19
CA SER A 207 -7.35 -1.62 -16.33
C SER A 207 -7.88 -3.02 -16.66
N GLN A 208 -7.18 -4.06 -16.24
CA GLN A 208 -7.57 -5.46 -16.49
C GLN A 208 -8.48 -6.01 -15.39
N LEU A 209 -8.60 -5.33 -14.26
CA LEU A 209 -9.40 -5.79 -13.13
C LEU A 209 -10.90 -5.55 -13.39
N LYS A 210 -11.72 -6.53 -13.01
CA LYS A 210 -13.19 -6.49 -13.17
C LYS A 210 -13.93 -6.20 -11.87
N LEU A 211 -13.27 -6.39 -10.71
CA LEU A 211 -13.88 -6.14 -9.40
C LEU A 211 -14.10 -4.64 -9.16
N PRO A 212 -15.04 -4.26 -8.27
CA PRO A 212 -15.27 -2.88 -7.89
C PRO A 212 -14.04 -2.25 -7.23
N ILE A 213 -13.66 -1.05 -7.68
CA ILE A 213 -12.51 -0.30 -7.17
C ILE A 213 -12.98 1.12 -6.82
N THR A 214 -12.70 1.56 -5.59
CA THR A 214 -12.85 2.97 -5.23
C THR A 214 -11.50 3.57 -4.93
N ILE A 215 -11.16 4.65 -5.61
CA ILE A 215 -9.94 5.44 -5.38
C ILE A 215 -10.33 6.65 -4.52
N LEU A 216 -9.66 6.81 -3.38
CA LEU A 216 -9.82 7.99 -2.51
C LEU A 216 -8.49 8.74 -2.46
N SER A 217 -8.51 10.04 -2.76
CA SER A 217 -7.30 10.87 -2.79
C SER A 217 -7.50 12.25 -2.18
N GLY A 218 -6.42 12.86 -1.70
CA GLY A 218 -6.39 14.24 -1.24
C GLY A 218 -6.00 15.20 -2.36
N LYS A 219 -6.67 16.36 -2.48
CA LYS A 219 -6.30 17.40 -3.47
C LYS A 219 -4.95 18.07 -3.19
N LEU A 220 -4.48 18.03 -1.95
CA LEU A 220 -3.20 18.60 -1.54
C LEU A 220 -2.09 17.54 -1.46
N ASP A 221 -2.33 16.35 -2.00
CA ASP A 221 -1.37 15.25 -2.01
C ASP A 221 -0.31 15.47 -3.11
N PRO A 222 0.96 15.75 -2.76
CA PRO A 222 2.00 16.02 -3.74
C PRO A 222 2.53 14.77 -4.46
N LEU A 223 2.13 13.57 -4.04
CA LEU A 223 2.65 12.30 -4.55
C LEU A 223 1.72 11.67 -5.59
N ILE A 224 0.52 12.17 -5.76
CA ILE A 224 -0.44 11.62 -6.73
C ILE A 224 -0.53 12.46 -7.99
N VAL A 225 -0.90 11.81 -9.09
CA VAL A 225 -1.26 12.46 -10.36
C VAL A 225 -2.77 12.36 -10.53
N GLU A 226 -3.51 13.36 -10.02
CA GLU A 226 -4.99 13.35 -9.99
C GLU A 226 -5.60 13.11 -11.38
N ARG A 227 -4.95 13.63 -12.45
CA ARG A 227 -5.37 13.41 -13.85
C ARG A 227 -5.46 11.92 -14.18
N ASN A 228 -4.47 11.12 -13.77
CA ASN A 228 -4.45 9.68 -14.03
C ASN A 228 -5.61 8.98 -13.33
N LEU A 229 -5.89 9.38 -12.06
CA LEU A 229 -7.00 8.80 -11.28
C LEU A 229 -8.37 9.12 -11.89
N LYS A 230 -8.56 10.36 -12.34
CA LYS A 230 -9.78 10.80 -13.06
C LYS A 230 -9.92 10.07 -14.38
N GLN A 231 -8.83 9.86 -15.11
CA GLN A 231 -8.82 9.12 -16.37
C GLN A 231 -9.30 7.68 -16.14
N LEU A 232 -8.74 6.97 -15.17
CA LEU A 232 -9.17 5.60 -14.84
C LEU A 232 -10.67 5.53 -14.51
N ALA A 233 -11.17 6.44 -13.68
CA ALA A 233 -12.59 6.45 -13.31
C ALA A 233 -13.51 6.83 -14.49
N LYS A 234 -13.03 7.56 -15.50
CA LYS A 234 -13.76 7.88 -16.72
C LYS A 234 -13.80 6.70 -17.70
N GLU A 235 -12.70 5.98 -17.82
CA GLU A 235 -12.55 4.90 -18.81
C GLU A 235 -13.14 3.57 -18.34
N TYR A 236 -13.13 3.30 -17.03
CA TYR A 236 -13.53 1.99 -16.48
C TYR A 236 -14.72 2.11 -15.53
N LYS A 237 -15.87 1.53 -15.89
CA LYS A 237 -17.13 1.62 -15.13
C LYS A 237 -17.07 1.01 -13.71
N ASN A 238 -16.15 0.08 -13.48
CA ASN A 238 -15.94 -0.54 -12.18
C ASN A 238 -15.00 0.27 -11.28
N ILE A 239 -14.49 1.41 -11.73
CA ILE A 239 -13.58 2.29 -10.98
C ILE A 239 -14.29 3.60 -10.65
N ALA A 240 -14.42 3.91 -9.36
CA ALA A 240 -14.89 5.21 -8.87
C ALA A 240 -13.71 6.01 -8.29
N HIS A 241 -13.68 7.33 -8.50
CA HIS A 241 -12.70 8.22 -7.88
C HIS A 241 -13.39 9.28 -7.03
N ARG A 242 -12.92 9.43 -5.79
CA ARG A 242 -13.35 10.48 -4.86
C ARG A 242 -12.13 11.30 -4.44
N SER A 243 -12.23 12.61 -4.58
CA SER A 243 -11.18 13.56 -4.20
C SER A 243 -11.63 14.38 -2.99
N MET A 244 -10.80 14.43 -1.96
CA MET A 244 -11.06 15.18 -0.72
C MET A 244 -10.36 16.55 -0.77
N THR A 245 -11.12 17.61 -0.54
CA THR A 245 -10.56 18.96 -0.38
C THR A 245 -9.78 19.08 0.94
N MET A 246 -8.71 19.88 0.96
CA MET A 246 -7.89 20.15 2.15
C MET A 246 -7.35 18.86 2.81
N GLN A 247 -6.98 17.87 2.01
CA GLN A 247 -6.41 16.61 2.46
C GLN A 247 -5.08 16.35 1.73
N SER A 248 -4.05 16.01 2.50
CA SER A 248 -2.72 15.61 2.03
C SER A 248 -2.61 14.10 1.82
N HIS A 249 -1.38 13.56 1.80
CA HIS A 249 -1.11 12.14 1.59
C HIS A 249 -1.52 11.23 2.76
N GLU A 250 -1.64 11.79 3.96
CA GLU A 250 -1.81 11.03 5.20
C GLU A 250 -3.25 10.59 5.44
N ILE A 251 -3.39 9.49 6.20
CA ILE A 251 -4.68 9.04 6.73
C ILE A 251 -4.96 9.80 8.04
N THR A 252 -5.53 10.99 7.91
CA THR A 252 -6.03 11.80 9.04
C THR A 252 -7.38 11.24 9.54
N ASP A 253 -7.86 11.75 10.67
CA ASP A 253 -9.21 11.40 11.18
C ASP A 253 -10.32 11.72 10.16
N LYS A 254 -10.22 12.90 9.50
CA LYS A 254 -11.14 13.28 8.41
C LYS A 254 -11.11 12.29 7.25
N TYR A 255 -9.89 11.84 6.86
CA TYR A 255 -9.71 10.82 5.83
C TYR A 255 -10.34 9.48 6.25
N ALA A 256 -10.06 9.04 7.48
CA ALA A 256 -10.57 7.80 8.05
C ALA A 256 -12.10 7.79 8.12
N LYS A 257 -12.74 8.90 8.51
CA LYS A 257 -14.19 9.05 8.51
C LYS A 257 -14.79 8.93 7.10
N CYS A 258 -14.18 9.56 6.09
CA CYS A 258 -14.59 9.41 4.69
C CYS A 258 -14.43 7.96 4.20
N LEU A 259 -13.27 7.35 4.50
CA LEU A 259 -12.93 5.98 4.15
C LEU A 259 -13.94 4.99 4.75
N SER A 260 -14.36 5.19 5.99
CA SER A 260 -15.36 4.32 6.65
C SER A 260 -16.71 4.31 5.92
N GLY A 261 -17.13 5.43 5.36
CA GLY A 261 -18.31 5.51 4.51
C GLY A 261 -18.19 4.67 3.24
N ILE A 262 -16.99 4.68 2.63
CA ILE A 262 -16.70 3.86 1.44
C ILE A 262 -16.66 2.37 1.81
N ILE A 263 -16.06 2.01 2.95
CA ILE A 263 -16.06 0.62 3.47
C ILE A 263 -17.49 0.10 3.59
N LYS A 264 -18.39 0.85 4.23
CA LYS A 264 -19.79 0.46 4.38
C LYS A 264 -20.47 0.22 3.04
N GLN A 265 -20.22 1.08 2.04
CA GLN A 265 -20.78 0.91 0.69
C GLN A 265 -20.30 -0.39 0.04
N HIS A 266 -19.00 -0.68 0.09
CA HIS A 266 -18.42 -1.92 -0.47
C HIS A 266 -18.97 -3.17 0.23
N LEU A 267 -19.16 -3.13 1.56
CA LEU A 267 -19.76 -4.25 2.31
C LEU A 267 -21.24 -4.48 1.97
N THR A 268 -21.96 -3.45 1.54
CA THR A 268 -23.37 -3.58 1.10
C THR A 268 -23.47 -4.14 -0.32
N ILE A 269 -22.58 -3.75 -1.21
CA ILE A 269 -22.57 -4.23 -2.61
C ILE A 269 -22.16 -5.72 -2.68
N ASN A 270 -21.33 -6.16 -1.74
CA ASN A 270 -20.79 -7.53 -1.71
C ASN A 270 -21.73 -8.55 -1.02
N LYS A 271 -22.90 -8.12 -0.50
CA LYS A 271 -23.96 -9.00 0.00
C LYS A 271 -24.84 -9.45 -1.15
#